data_56c98377c92b3c3de6d3d95386aef1ee
#
_entry.id   56c98377c92b3c3de6d3d95386aef1ee
#
_cell.length_a   1.000
_cell.length_b   1.000
_cell.length_c   1.000
_cell.angle_alpha   90.00
_cell.angle_beta   90.00
_cell.angle_gamma   90.00
#
_symmetry.space_group_name_H-M   'P 1'
#
loop_
_entity.id
_entity.type
_entity.pdbx_description
1 polymer ?
#
loop_
_entity_poly.entity_id
_entity_poly.type
_entity_poly.pdbx_seq_one_letter_code
_entity_poly.pdbx_strand_id
1 'polypeptide(L)'
;MQFELDFITDELPDTPVQIKKRTAIRGVIHYQNKLLMVRTKEGDYKFPGGGMEEGETDKETLLREITEETGYTDIHIGLWIGKAFEQNIDTEDPSQYFQMESRYYECWLMSDRRAESVMDDYEEKLGFAPEFVTVEEAYRSNRKLLDREQKKLRDFIQRSYIQGNKEQLSAGITFSSKIPWLERETEVLSKLNRSLVDKIADVVRDCGKIMIEAVRTSDMVDAKEGHANFVTIYDKKVQETLQEKLAEILPTAAFVGEEDDMHASIQKGLAFIVDPIDGTTNFIKDYHVSAISVGLINDGKSYIGVVYNPYLDEM
;
A
#
# COMPACT_ATOMS: atom_id res chain seq x y z
N MET A 1 -0.53 3.73 -6.72
CA MET A 1 0.95 3.76 -6.95
C MET A 1 1.34 2.39 -7.42
N GLN A 2 2.05 2.28 -8.54
CA GLN A 2 2.54 0.99 -9.01
C GLN A 2 4.05 0.94 -8.82
N PHE A 3 4.58 -0.21 -8.37
CA PHE A 3 6.02 -0.42 -8.22
C PHE A 3 6.43 -1.73 -8.92
N GLU A 4 7.67 -1.75 -9.42
CA GLU A 4 8.35 -2.95 -9.87
C GLU A 4 9.72 -2.97 -9.20
N LEU A 5 10.04 -4.09 -8.55
CA LEU A 5 11.26 -4.28 -7.78
C LEU A 5 11.94 -5.57 -8.23
N ASP A 6 13.25 -5.52 -8.44
CA ASP A 6 14.06 -6.68 -8.80
C ASP A 6 15.10 -6.96 -7.72
N PHE A 7 15.12 -8.19 -7.24
CA PHE A 7 16.06 -8.73 -6.25
C PHE A 7 16.82 -9.91 -6.89
N ILE A 8 17.84 -9.56 -7.68
CA ILE A 8 18.67 -10.55 -8.35
C ILE A 8 19.95 -10.71 -7.55
N THR A 9 20.07 -11.80 -6.80
CA THR A 9 21.26 -12.12 -6.01
C THR A 9 22.29 -12.87 -6.84
N ASP A 10 21.82 -13.74 -7.73
CA ASP A 10 22.66 -14.55 -8.60
C ASP A 10 22.21 -14.40 -10.04
N GLU A 11 23.13 -13.98 -10.94
CA GLU A 11 22.86 -13.90 -12.37
C GLU A 11 22.81 -15.28 -13.00
N LEU A 12 21.94 -15.46 -13.99
CA LEU A 12 21.91 -16.71 -14.76
C LEU A 12 23.21 -16.87 -15.55
N PRO A 13 23.82 -18.07 -15.56
CA PRO A 13 24.99 -18.32 -16.39
C PRO A 13 24.60 -18.41 -17.89
N ASP A 14 25.58 -18.24 -18.76
CA ASP A 14 25.38 -18.37 -20.21
C ASP A 14 25.01 -19.81 -20.64
N THR A 15 25.22 -20.80 -19.78
CA THR A 15 24.86 -22.19 -20.04
C THR A 15 23.43 -22.49 -19.58
N PRO A 16 22.70 -23.39 -20.28
CA PRO A 16 21.36 -23.79 -19.85
C PRO A 16 21.34 -24.34 -18.42
N VAL A 17 20.45 -23.77 -17.60
CA VAL A 17 20.23 -24.21 -16.20
C VAL A 17 18.75 -24.51 -15.96
N GLN A 18 18.48 -25.35 -14.99
CA GLN A 18 17.12 -25.60 -14.54
C GLN A 18 16.65 -24.44 -13.66
N ILE A 19 15.40 -23.98 -13.89
CA ILE A 19 14.81 -22.88 -13.15
C ILE A 19 13.49 -23.34 -12.52
N LYS A 20 13.43 -23.30 -11.18
CA LYS A 20 12.19 -23.50 -10.40
C LYS A 20 11.46 -22.15 -10.30
N LYS A 21 10.29 -22.05 -10.93
CA LYS A 21 9.48 -20.82 -10.92
C LYS A 21 8.34 -20.89 -9.92
N ARG A 22 8.07 -19.78 -9.24
CA ARG A 22 6.95 -19.63 -8.32
C ARG A 22 6.28 -18.26 -8.52
N THR A 23 4.96 -18.24 -8.47
CA THR A 23 4.19 -17.00 -8.33
C THR A 23 3.62 -16.95 -6.91
N ALA A 24 3.72 -15.80 -6.27
CA ALA A 24 3.12 -15.55 -4.95
C ALA A 24 2.23 -14.31 -5.00
N ILE A 25 1.10 -14.36 -4.28
CA ILE A 25 0.17 -13.25 -4.20
C ILE A 25 0.15 -12.74 -2.77
N ARG A 26 0.27 -11.41 -2.58
CA ARG A 26 0.42 -10.78 -1.26
C ARG A 26 -0.55 -9.62 -1.08
N GLY A 27 -1.12 -9.52 0.14
CA GLY A 27 -2.07 -8.48 0.51
C GLY A 27 -1.41 -7.36 1.32
N VAL A 28 -1.55 -6.13 0.86
CA VAL A 28 -1.32 -4.93 1.66
C VAL A 28 -2.67 -4.57 2.29
N ILE A 29 -2.92 -5.09 3.49
CA ILE A 29 -4.25 -5.10 4.09
C ILE A 29 -4.37 -3.94 5.09
N HIS A 30 -5.15 -2.94 4.72
CA HIS A 30 -5.40 -1.77 5.55
C HIS A 30 -6.53 -2.02 6.56
N TYR A 31 -6.33 -1.54 7.78
CA TYR A 31 -7.35 -1.47 8.82
C TYR A 31 -7.03 -0.33 9.80
N GLN A 32 -7.90 0.67 9.92
CA GLN A 32 -7.76 1.80 10.86
C GLN A 32 -6.35 2.41 10.91
N ASN A 33 -5.78 2.89 9.83
CA ASN A 33 -4.41 3.44 9.78
C ASN A 33 -3.26 2.46 10.06
N LYS A 34 -3.55 1.18 10.13
CA LYS A 34 -2.55 0.14 10.29
C LYS A 34 -2.63 -0.85 9.14
N LEU A 35 -1.58 -1.63 8.99
CA LEU A 35 -1.57 -2.81 8.16
C LEU A 35 -1.79 -4.04 9.03
N LEU A 36 -2.59 -4.98 8.55
CA LEU A 36 -2.58 -6.35 9.04
C LEU A 36 -1.38 -7.05 8.40
N MET A 37 -0.42 -7.43 9.21
CA MET A 37 0.78 -8.14 8.78
C MET A 37 0.98 -9.39 9.63
N VAL A 38 1.81 -10.30 9.15
CA VAL A 38 2.22 -11.50 9.88
C VAL A 38 3.57 -11.22 10.53
N ARG A 39 3.60 -11.24 11.87
CA ARG A 39 4.82 -11.07 12.65
C ARG A 39 5.46 -12.41 12.92
N THR A 40 6.78 -12.51 12.75
CA THR A 40 7.55 -13.68 13.20
C THR A 40 8.04 -13.51 14.64
N LYS A 41 8.47 -14.60 15.26
CA LYS A 41 9.07 -14.58 16.62
C LYS A 41 10.35 -13.73 16.72
N GLU A 42 11.00 -13.40 15.60
CA GLU A 42 12.16 -12.51 15.57
C GLU A 42 11.78 -11.03 15.52
N GLY A 43 10.50 -10.75 15.32
CA GLY A 43 9.93 -9.41 15.34
C GLY A 43 9.86 -8.73 13.99
N ASP A 44 10.16 -9.43 12.92
CA ASP A 44 9.96 -8.98 11.54
C ASP A 44 8.53 -9.22 11.07
N TYR A 45 8.13 -8.48 10.05
CA TYR A 45 6.79 -8.46 9.50
C TYR A 45 6.79 -8.87 8.03
N LYS A 46 5.82 -9.70 7.66
CA LYS A 46 5.54 -10.13 6.28
C LYS A 46 4.15 -9.67 5.87
N PHE A 47 3.99 -9.35 4.59
CA PHE A 47 2.66 -9.21 4.01
C PHE A 47 1.98 -10.58 3.93
N PRO A 48 0.73 -10.72 4.42
CA PRO A 48 -0.03 -11.95 4.28
C PRO A 48 -0.15 -12.37 2.82
N GLY A 49 -0.01 -13.67 2.57
CA GLY A 49 -0.08 -14.21 1.24
C GLY A 49 1.02 -15.21 0.93
N GLY A 50 0.80 -16.04 -0.07
CA GLY A 50 1.67 -17.16 -0.41
C GLY A 50 1.60 -17.59 -1.86
N GLY A 51 1.97 -18.83 -2.11
CA GLY A 51 2.09 -19.39 -3.45
C GLY A 51 0.76 -19.66 -4.12
N MET A 52 0.67 -19.29 -5.38
CA MET A 52 -0.46 -19.62 -6.22
C MET A 52 -0.48 -21.12 -6.52
N GLU A 53 -1.62 -21.76 -6.33
CA GLU A 53 -1.86 -23.15 -6.71
C GLU A 53 -2.36 -23.25 -8.17
N GLU A 54 -2.26 -24.46 -8.72
CA GLU A 54 -2.69 -24.71 -10.11
C GLU A 54 -4.20 -24.46 -10.29
N GLY A 55 -4.54 -23.56 -11.20
CA GLY A 55 -5.93 -23.21 -11.52
C GLY A 55 -6.51 -22.07 -10.69
N GLU A 56 -5.79 -21.56 -9.68
CA GLU A 56 -6.24 -20.40 -8.91
C GLU A 56 -6.05 -19.09 -9.69
N THR A 57 -6.92 -18.15 -9.45
CA THR A 57 -6.71 -16.73 -9.78
C THR A 57 -5.97 -16.01 -8.67
N ASP A 58 -5.38 -14.86 -8.95
CA ASP A 58 -4.70 -14.02 -7.95
C ASP A 58 -5.62 -13.75 -6.73
N LYS A 59 -6.91 -13.50 -6.95
CA LYS A 59 -7.87 -13.22 -5.86
C LYS A 59 -8.19 -14.44 -5.01
N GLU A 60 -8.33 -15.60 -5.62
CA GLU A 60 -8.60 -16.85 -4.89
C GLU A 60 -7.40 -17.23 -4.03
N THR A 61 -6.20 -17.20 -4.61
CA THR A 61 -4.95 -17.40 -3.86
C THR A 61 -4.87 -16.44 -2.67
N LEU A 62 -5.10 -15.15 -2.92
CA LEU A 62 -4.96 -14.13 -1.88
C LEU A 62 -5.95 -14.32 -0.72
N LEU A 63 -7.22 -14.62 -1.01
CA LEU A 63 -8.23 -14.87 0.02
C LEU A 63 -7.93 -16.13 0.83
N ARG A 64 -7.51 -17.22 0.18
CA ARG A 64 -7.10 -18.45 0.85
C ARG A 64 -5.95 -18.19 1.80
N GLU A 65 -4.87 -17.63 1.30
CA GLU A 65 -3.64 -17.38 2.08
C GLU A 65 -3.88 -16.42 3.26
N ILE A 66 -4.61 -15.30 3.03
CA ILE A 66 -4.95 -14.36 4.13
C ILE A 66 -5.76 -15.08 5.20
N THR A 67 -6.72 -15.92 4.81
CA THR A 67 -7.55 -16.66 5.76
C THR A 67 -6.72 -17.67 6.56
N GLU A 68 -5.84 -18.41 5.90
CA GLU A 68 -4.96 -19.41 6.52
C GLU A 68 -3.98 -18.75 7.51
N GLU A 69 -3.24 -17.73 7.08
CA GLU A 69 -2.22 -17.08 7.90
C GLU A 69 -2.78 -16.17 9.01
N THR A 70 -3.93 -15.53 8.77
CA THR A 70 -4.43 -14.48 9.69
C THR A 70 -5.76 -14.79 10.35
N GLY A 71 -6.53 -15.72 9.81
CA GLY A 71 -7.90 -16.03 10.24
C GLY A 71 -8.95 -15.01 9.81
N TYR A 72 -8.59 -13.90 9.17
CA TYR A 72 -9.56 -12.91 8.69
C TYR A 72 -10.14 -13.30 7.33
N THR A 73 -11.48 -13.17 7.19
CA THR A 73 -12.21 -13.62 5.99
C THR A 73 -12.95 -12.53 5.25
N ASP A 74 -13.21 -11.39 5.92
CA ASP A 74 -14.00 -10.29 5.35
C ASP A 74 -13.06 -9.22 4.79
N ILE A 75 -12.47 -9.54 3.63
CA ILE A 75 -11.43 -8.75 2.96
C ILE A 75 -11.98 -8.22 1.63
N HIS A 76 -11.93 -6.92 1.46
CA HIS A 76 -12.09 -6.30 0.15
C HIS A 76 -10.74 -6.25 -0.57
N ILE A 77 -10.65 -6.93 -1.73
CA ILE A 77 -9.47 -6.91 -2.59
C ILE A 77 -9.65 -5.79 -3.62
N GLY A 78 -8.78 -4.81 -3.57
CA GLY A 78 -8.74 -3.67 -4.47
C GLY A 78 -7.81 -3.85 -5.66
N LEU A 79 -7.02 -2.82 -5.94
CA LEU A 79 -6.17 -2.75 -7.11
C LEU A 79 -4.84 -3.50 -6.93
N TRP A 80 -4.33 -4.02 -8.02
CA TRP A 80 -2.93 -4.42 -8.12
C TRP A 80 -2.03 -3.17 -7.98
N ILE A 81 -1.05 -3.22 -7.09
CA ILE A 81 -0.19 -2.07 -6.76
C ILE A 81 1.28 -2.27 -7.11
N GLY A 82 1.68 -3.48 -7.46
CA GLY A 82 3.05 -3.72 -7.89
C GLY A 82 3.47 -5.16 -7.82
N LYS A 83 4.71 -5.40 -8.23
CA LYS A 83 5.35 -6.71 -8.17
C LYS A 83 6.80 -6.60 -7.70
N ALA A 84 7.27 -7.70 -7.13
CA ALA A 84 8.68 -7.93 -6.84
C ALA A 84 9.13 -9.24 -7.47
N PHE A 85 10.24 -9.20 -8.17
CA PHE A 85 10.88 -10.37 -8.76
C PHE A 85 12.13 -10.72 -7.97
N GLU A 86 12.27 -11.98 -7.63
CA GLU A 86 13.43 -12.52 -6.91
C GLU A 86 14.09 -13.60 -7.76
N GLN A 87 15.40 -13.58 -7.84
CA GLN A 87 16.21 -14.61 -8.51
C GLN A 87 17.45 -14.92 -7.71
N ASN A 88 17.62 -16.18 -7.36
CA ASN A 88 18.78 -16.70 -6.64
C ASN A 88 19.01 -18.17 -6.98
N ILE A 89 20.17 -18.70 -6.59
CA ILE A 89 20.39 -20.14 -6.56
C ILE A 89 19.43 -20.78 -5.56
N ASP A 90 18.77 -21.89 -5.94
CA ASP A 90 17.83 -22.58 -5.06
C ASP A 90 18.56 -23.10 -3.81
N THR A 91 18.03 -22.78 -2.63
CA THR A 91 18.64 -23.17 -1.35
C THR A 91 18.50 -24.65 -1.03
N GLU A 92 17.50 -25.33 -1.63
CA GLU A 92 17.26 -26.77 -1.48
C GLU A 92 18.07 -27.59 -2.48
N ASP A 93 18.23 -27.08 -3.68
CA ASP A 93 19.02 -27.70 -4.75
C ASP A 93 19.92 -26.66 -5.45
N PRO A 94 21.19 -26.52 -5.03
CA PRO A 94 22.13 -25.58 -5.61
C PRO A 94 22.48 -25.82 -7.10
N SER A 95 21.98 -26.88 -7.73
CA SER A 95 22.16 -27.14 -9.14
C SER A 95 21.15 -26.37 -10.02
N GLN A 96 20.15 -25.77 -9.42
CA GLN A 96 19.09 -25.01 -10.12
C GLN A 96 18.92 -23.61 -9.56
N TYR A 97 18.24 -22.76 -10.33
CA TYR A 97 17.87 -21.41 -9.94
C TYR A 97 16.43 -21.38 -9.46
N PHE A 98 16.15 -20.51 -8.49
CA PHE A 98 14.83 -20.19 -8.03
C PHE A 98 14.45 -18.80 -8.53
N GLN A 99 13.27 -18.68 -9.16
CA GLN A 99 12.68 -17.41 -9.56
C GLN A 99 11.29 -17.30 -8.93
N MET A 100 11.01 -16.17 -8.28
CA MET A 100 9.70 -15.88 -7.71
C MET A 100 9.21 -14.49 -8.15
N GLU A 101 7.98 -14.42 -8.67
CA GLU A 101 7.25 -13.19 -8.87
C GLU A 101 6.22 -13.05 -7.76
N SER A 102 6.37 -12.03 -6.90
CA SER A 102 5.40 -11.66 -5.88
C SER A 102 4.54 -10.51 -6.38
N ARG A 103 3.22 -10.70 -6.48
CA ARG A 103 2.25 -9.69 -6.89
C ARG A 103 1.55 -9.13 -5.67
N TYR A 104 1.45 -7.80 -5.58
CA TYR A 104 0.90 -7.11 -4.43
C TYR A 104 -0.43 -6.45 -4.78
N TYR A 105 -1.43 -6.68 -3.92
CA TYR A 105 -2.76 -6.09 -4.02
C TYR A 105 -3.05 -5.24 -2.80
N GLU A 106 -3.60 -4.05 -3.02
CA GLU A 106 -4.16 -3.24 -1.95
C GLU A 106 -5.46 -3.86 -1.48
N CYS A 107 -5.62 -4.04 -0.16
CA CYS A 107 -6.75 -4.72 0.45
C CYS A 107 -7.24 -3.96 1.67
N TRP A 108 -8.51 -4.16 2.03
CA TRP A 108 -9.08 -3.57 3.24
C TRP A 108 -9.81 -4.64 4.04
N LEU A 109 -9.53 -4.68 5.34
CA LEU A 109 -10.28 -5.49 6.27
C LEU A 109 -11.60 -4.79 6.57
N MET A 110 -12.72 -5.44 6.20
CA MET A 110 -14.06 -4.86 6.30
C MET A 110 -14.71 -5.12 7.65
N SER A 111 -14.31 -6.19 8.35
CA SER A 111 -14.76 -6.49 9.71
C SER A 111 -13.72 -7.30 10.46
N ASP A 112 -13.86 -7.38 11.78
CA ASP A 112 -13.00 -8.17 12.65
C ASP A 112 -13.40 -9.65 12.78
N ARG A 113 -14.23 -10.15 11.85
CA ARG A 113 -14.63 -11.55 11.81
C ARG A 113 -13.43 -12.45 11.55
N ARG A 114 -13.22 -13.41 12.45
CA ARG A 114 -12.17 -14.41 12.35
C ARG A 114 -12.74 -15.81 12.16
N ALA A 115 -12.15 -16.58 11.26
CA ALA A 115 -12.20 -18.04 11.24
C ALA A 115 -11.04 -18.60 12.08
N GLU A 116 -10.99 -19.89 12.29
CA GLU A 116 -9.78 -20.54 12.82
C GLU A 116 -8.67 -20.42 11.75
N SER A 117 -7.52 -19.88 12.14
CA SER A 117 -6.34 -19.88 11.28
C SER A 117 -5.76 -21.31 11.21
N VAL A 118 -5.44 -21.74 10.02
CA VAL A 118 -4.82 -23.05 9.78
C VAL A 118 -3.41 -22.78 9.26
N MET A 119 -2.47 -22.64 10.19
CA MET A 119 -1.06 -22.45 9.84
C MET A 119 -0.42 -23.79 9.48
N ASP A 120 0.52 -23.77 8.55
CA ASP A 120 1.34 -24.91 8.23
C ASP A 120 2.46 -25.15 9.27
N ASP A 121 3.12 -26.34 9.22
CA ASP A 121 4.20 -26.69 10.14
C ASP A 121 5.39 -25.71 10.10
N TYR A 122 5.60 -25.02 8.99
CA TYR A 122 6.68 -24.03 8.82
C TYR A 122 6.32 -22.71 9.50
N GLU A 123 5.10 -22.26 9.35
CA GLU A 123 4.56 -21.04 9.94
C GLU A 123 4.50 -21.14 11.47
N GLU A 124 4.05 -22.30 12.00
CA GLU A 124 4.09 -22.59 13.43
C GLU A 124 5.52 -22.56 14.00
N LYS A 125 6.49 -23.12 13.29
CA LYS A 125 7.92 -23.09 13.70
C LYS A 125 8.47 -21.68 13.72
N LEU A 126 8.07 -20.81 12.79
CA LEU A 126 8.46 -19.41 12.75
C LEU A 126 7.68 -18.55 13.75
N GLY A 127 6.62 -19.11 14.35
CA GLY A 127 5.77 -18.41 15.31
C GLY A 127 5.03 -17.24 14.68
N PHE A 128 4.45 -17.48 13.51
CA PHE A 128 3.64 -16.50 12.81
C PHE A 128 2.46 -16.07 13.67
N ALA A 129 2.23 -14.76 13.73
CA ALA A 129 1.08 -14.19 14.41
C ALA A 129 0.58 -12.96 13.65
N PRO A 130 -0.72 -12.89 13.34
CA PRO A 130 -1.29 -11.70 12.74
C PRO A 130 -1.27 -10.53 13.73
N GLU A 131 -0.76 -9.38 13.30
CA GLU A 131 -0.62 -8.18 14.11
C GLU A 131 -1.00 -6.93 13.28
N PHE A 132 -1.66 -5.96 13.92
CA PHE A 132 -1.92 -4.65 13.33
C PHE A 132 -0.79 -3.70 13.69
N VAL A 133 -0.04 -3.29 12.69
CA VAL A 133 1.16 -2.47 12.82
C VAL A 133 1.12 -1.28 11.86
N THR A 134 1.70 -0.15 12.22
CA THR A 134 1.87 0.94 11.26
C THR A 134 2.95 0.61 10.23
N VAL A 135 2.85 1.19 9.04
CA VAL A 135 3.88 1.01 7.99
C VAL A 135 5.26 1.37 8.52
N GLU A 136 5.35 2.45 9.29
CA GLU A 136 6.63 2.93 9.84
C GLU A 136 7.21 1.95 10.88
N GLU A 137 6.40 1.42 11.79
CA GLU A 137 6.85 0.44 12.80
C GLU A 137 7.32 -0.85 12.13
N ALA A 138 6.53 -1.38 11.15
CA ALA A 138 6.91 -2.56 10.39
C ALA A 138 8.23 -2.33 9.61
N TYR A 139 8.35 -1.19 8.91
CA TYR A 139 9.56 -0.81 8.20
C TYR A 139 10.78 -0.75 9.12
N ARG A 140 10.68 -0.05 10.26
CA ARG A 140 11.78 0.07 11.23
C ARG A 140 12.21 -1.27 11.79
N SER A 141 11.24 -2.15 12.10
CA SER A 141 11.54 -3.48 12.62
C SER A 141 12.27 -4.34 11.59
N ASN A 142 11.74 -4.40 10.37
CA ASN A 142 12.35 -5.14 9.28
C ASN A 142 13.72 -4.59 8.92
N ARG A 143 13.89 -3.27 8.83
CA ARG A 143 15.17 -2.64 8.54
C ARG A 143 16.24 -2.95 9.59
N LYS A 144 15.87 -2.87 10.87
CA LYS A 144 16.79 -3.21 11.97
C LYS A 144 17.24 -4.67 11.90
N LEU A 145 16.34 -5.59 11.59
CA LEU A 145 16.68 -7.00 11.44
C LEU A 145 17.55 -7.22 10.19
N LEU A 146 17.20 -6.61 9.06
CA LEU A 146 17.96 -6.69 7.82
C LEU A 146 19.40 -6.21 8.00
N ASP A 147 19.61 -5.06 8.64
CA ASP A 147 20.93 -4.51 8.92
C ASP A 147 21.75 -5.47 9.81
N ARG A 148 21.09 -6.12 10.79
CA ARG A 148 21.72 -7.12 11.67
C ARG A 148 22.17 -8.35 10.86
N GLU A 149 21.30 -8.90 10.02
CA GLU A 149 21.60 -10.10 9.24
C GLU A 149 22.65 -9.83 8.16
N GLN A 150 22.56 -8.69 7.46
CA GLN A 150 23.58 -8.25 6.50
C GLN A 150 24.95 -8.02 7.19
N LYS A 151 24.96 -7.50 8.42
CA LYS A 151 26.21 -7.37 9.19
C LYS A 151 26.81 -8.73 9.53
N LYS A 152 25.98 -9.68 10.00
CA LYS A 152 26.44 -11.05 10.29
C LYS A 152 27.07 -11.71 9.05
N LEU A 153 26.43 -11.55 7.90
CA LEU A 153 26.93 -12.09 6.63
C LEU A 153 28.26 -11.45 6.26
N ARG A 154 28.39 -10.12 6.33
CA ARG A 154 29.66 -9.42 6.07
C ARG A 154 30.78 -9.89 7.01
N ASP A 155 30.50 -9.97 8.32
CA ASP A 155 31.47 -10.43 9.32
C ASP A 155 31.90 -11.88 9.08
N PHE A 156 30.97 -12.74 8.64
CA PHE A 156 31.25 -14.12 8.27
C PHE A 156 32.14 -14.21 7.02
N ILE A 157 31.82 -13.49 5.95
CA ILE A 157 32.61 -13.45 4.71
C ILE A 157 34.03 -12.94 5.02
N GLN A 158 34.16 -11.87 5.79
CA GLN A 158 35.45 -11.29 6.16
C GLN A 158 36.33 -12.29 6.95
N ARG A 159 35.75 -12.99 7.92
CA ARG A 159 36.45 -14.03 8.70
C ARG A 159 36.89 -15.19 7.83
N SER A 160 36.02 -15.69 6.97
CA SER A 160 36.32 -16.81 6.05
C SER A 160 37.42 -16.42 5.05
N TYR A 161 37.44 -15.17 4.60
CA TYR A 161 38.49 -14.66 3.72
C TYR A 161 39.85 -14.59 4.44
N ILE A 162 39.87 -14.07 5.67
CA ILE A 162 41.12 -13.97 6.48
C ILE A 162 41.68 -15.37 6.81
N GLN A 163 40.78 -16.36 7.03
CA GLN A 163 41.20 -17.74 7.35
C GLN A 163 41.55 -18.58 6.13
N GLY A 164 41.42 -18.03 4.91
CA GLY A 164 41.73 -18.71 3.67
C GLY A 164 40.80 -19.89 3.31
N ASN A 165 39.63 -19.96 3.94
CA ASN A 165 38.72 -21.09 3.85
C ASN A 165 37.69 -20.86 2.73
N LYS A 166 38.07 -21.19 1.46
CA LYS A 166 37.23 -20.99 0.28
C LYS A 166 35.94 -21.84 0.28
N GLU A 167 35.94 -23.01 0.92
CA GLU A 167 34.76 -23.88 1.02
C GLU A 167 33.70 -23.28 1.94
N GLN A 168 34.09 -22.53 2.97
CA GLN A 168 33.16 -21.78 3.83
C GLN A 168 32.58 -20.54 3.14
N LEU A 169 33.26 -19.97 2.16
CA LEU A 169 32.70 -18.84 1.37
C LEU A 169 31.53 -19.30 0.49
N SER A 170 31.59 -20.49 -0.08
CA SER A 170 30.46 -21.07 -0.83
C SER A 170 29.29 -21.49 0.11
N ALA A 171 29.57 -21.88 1.36
CA ALA A 171 28.58 -22.16 2.38
C ALA A 171 27.94 -20.89 2.98
N GLY A 172 28.60 -19.72 2.84
CA GLY A 172 28.06 -18.41 3.26
C GLY A 172 26.81 -17.98 2.49
N ILE A 173 26.66 -18.48 1.28
CA ILE A 173 25.49 -18.29 0.43
C ILE A 173 24.23 -18.94 1.06
N THR A 174 24.41 -20.05 1.78
CA THR A 174 23.34 -20.75 2.51
C THR A 174 23.02 -20.11 3.88
N PHE A 175 23.89 -19.22 4.37
CA PHE A 175 23.85 -18.73 5.74
C PHE A 175 22.70 -17.76 6.03
N SER A 176 22.06 -17.19 5.03
CA SER A 176 20.95 -16.28 5.27
C SER A 176 19.86 -16.39 4.23
N SER A 177 19.11 -17.50 4.29
CA SER A 177 17.86 -17.66 3.54
C SER A 177 16.79 -16.57 3.86
N LYS A 178 17.04 -15.77 4.90
CA LYS A 178 16.14 -14.68 5.33
C LYS A 178 16.38 -13.34 4.63
N ILE A 179 17.60 -13.06 4.18
CA ILE A 179 17.92 -11.74 3.62
C ILE A 179 17.06 -11.40 2.41
N PRO A 180 16.89 -12.27 1.40
CA PRO A 180 16.14 -11.91 0.19
C PRO A 180 14.69 -11.49 0.50
N TRP A 181 13.93 -12.30 1.24
CA TRP A 181 12.55 -11.96 1.53
C TRP A 181 12.43 -10.78 2.50
N LEU A 182 13.33 -10.65 3.47
CA LEU A 182 13.34 -9.52 4.40
C LEU A 182 13.68 -8.20 3.68
N GLU A 183 14.59 -8.24 2.71
CA GLU A 183 14.92 -7.11 1.85
C GLU A 183 13.72 -6.71 0.99
N ARG A 184 13.04 -7.67 0.37
CA ARG A 184 11.81 -7.45 -0.40
C ARG A 184 10.73 -6.79 0.46
N GLU A 185 10.38 -7.39 1.62
CA GLU A 185 9.34 -6.83 2.51
C GLU A 185 9.70 -5.41 2.99
N THR A 186 10.99 -5.17 3.31
CA THR A 186 11.47 -3.87 3.73
C THR A 186 11.34 -2.84 2.62
N GLU A 187 11.70 -3.20 1.39
CA GLU A 187 11.62 -2.29 0.25
C GLU A 187 10.17 -1.98 -0.15
N VAL A 188 9.29 -2.98 -0.13
CA VAL A 188 7.85 -2.76 -0.35
C VAL A 188 7.27 -1.84 0.71
N LEU A 189 7.59 -2.05 2.00
CA LEU A 189 7.19 -1.14 3.08
C LEU A 189 7.73 0.29 2.85
N SER A 190 8.94 0.43 2.34
CA SER A 190 9.51 1.73 1.97
C SER A 190 8.70 2.44 0.89
N LYS A 191 8.20 1.72 -0.12
CA LYS A 191 7.31 2.28 -1.16
C LYS A 191 5.93 2.66 -0.62
N LEU A 192 5.43 1.92 0.37
CA LEU A 192 4.14 2.18 1.00
C LEU A 192 4.20 3.32 2.03
N ASN A 193 5.39 3.71 2.49
CA ASN A 193 5.60 4.75 3.51
C ASN A 193 5.30 6.17 2.99
N ARG A 194 4.61 6.29 1.85
CA ARG A 194 3.89 7.51 1.49
C ARG A 194 2.74 7.68 2.48
N SER A 195 2.78 8.77 3.21
CA SER A 195 1.75 9.05 4.20
C SER A 195 0.36 9.09 3.53
N LEU A 196 -0.68 8.76 4.28
CA LEU A 196 -2.06 8.90 3.79
C LEU A 196 -2.33 10.33 3.31
N VAL A 197 -1.66 11.31 3.92
CA VAL A 197 -1.77 12.71 3.51
C VAL A 197 -1.22 12.94 2.10
N ASP A 198 -0.09 12.30 1.74
CA ASP A 198 0.47 12.43 0.39
C ASP A 198 -0.45 11.83 -0.68
N LYS A 199 -1.08 10.70 -0.38
CA LYS A 199 -2.06 10.07 -1.28
C LYS A 199 -3.28 10.97 -1.50
N ILE A 200 -3.82 11.56 -0.43
CA ILE A 200 -4.92 12.52 -0.52
C ILE A 200 -4.49 13.77 -1.30
N ALA A 201 -3.30 14.29 -1.04
CA ALA A 201 -2.74 15.45 -1.72
C ALA A 201 -2.59 15.23 -3.23
N ASP A 202 -2.14 14.03 -3.65
CA ASP A 202 -2.04 13.70 -5.08
C ASP A 202 -3.43 13.67 -5.74
N VAL A 203 -4.45 13.11 -5.09
CA VAL A 203 -5.84 13.12 -5.60
C VAL A 203 -6.35 14.55 -5.72
N VAL A 204 -6.15 15.37 -4.70
CA VAL A 204 -6.58 16.79 -4.70
C VAL A 204 -5.88 17.58 -5.80
N ARG A 205 -4.58 17.35 -6.02
CA ARG A 205 -3.81 17.97 -7.11
C ARG A 205 -4.32 17.57 -8.48
N ASP A 206 -4.65 16.29 -8.67
CA ASP A 206 -5.26 15.81 -9.92
C ASP A 206 -6.62 16.45 -10.19
N CYS A 207 -7.46 16.59 -9.16
CA CYS A 207 -8.75 17.27 -9.28
C CYS A 207 -8.61 18.75 -9.58
N GLY A 208 -7.55 19.41 -9.10
CA GLY A 208 -7.23 20.80 -9.43
C GLY A 208 -7.06 21.07 -10.91
N LYS A 209 -6.65 20.07 -11.69
CA LYS A 209 -6.58 20.18 -13.16
C LYS A 209 -7.95 20.47 -13.79
N ILE A 210 -9.03 19.93 -13.22
CA ILE A 210 -10.41 20.18 -13.67
C ILE A 210 -10.74 21.68 -13.55
N MET A 211 -10.27 22.33 -12.47
CA MET A 211 -10.47 23.77 -12.27
C MET A 211 -9.65 24.63 -13.25
N ILE A 212 -8.41 24.23 -13.52
CA ILE A 212 -7.52 24.92 -14.46
C ILE A 212 -8.06 24.84 -15.89
N GLU A 213 -8.56 23.67 -16.29
CA GLU A 213 -9.06 23.38 -17.64
C GLU A 213 -10.52 23.85 -17.85
N ALA A 214 -11.14 24.42 -16.82
CA ALA A 214 -12.56 24.84 -16.87
C ALA A 214 -12.80 25.92 -17.90
N VAL A 215 -13.81 25.70 -18.75
CA VAL A 215 -14.32 26.71 -19.68
C VAL A 215 -15.46 27.46 -18.99
N ARG A 216 -15.26 28.74 -18.73
CA ARG A 216 -16.20 29.57 -17.98
C ARG A 216 -17.22 30.22 -18.92
N THR A 217 -18.43 29.64 -18.94
CA THR A 217 -19.58 30.15 -19.73
C THR A 217 -20.74 30.46 -18.79
N SER A 218 -21.71 31.24 -19.27
CA SER A 218 -22.92 31.55 -18.47
C SER A 218 -23.74 30.36 -18.05
N ASP A 219 -23.62 29.26 -18.79
CA ASP A 219 -24.47 28.07 -18.63
C ASP A 219 -23.89 27.10 -17.56
N MET A 220 -22.72 27.42 -17.01
CA MET A 220 -22.05 26.56 -16.00
C MET A 220 -22.56 26.80 -14.58
N VAL A 221 -23.38 27.81 -14.35
CA VAL A 221 -23.73 28.32 -13.02
C VAL A 221 -25.19 28.02 -12.71
N ASP A 222 -25.45 27.30 -11.62
CA ASP A 222 -26.75 27.17 -11.00
C ASP A 222 -26.78 28.02 -9.72
N ALA A 223 -27.87 28.77 -9.50
CA ALA A 223 -28.05 29.56 -8.28
C ALA A 223 -28.66 28.64 -7.18
N LYS A 224 -28.01 28.56 -6.03
CA LYS A 224 -28.59 27.98 -4.80
C LYS A 224 -29.49 29.03 -4.11
N GLU A 225 -30.39 28.61 -3.23
CA GLU A 225 -31.19 29.51 -2.42
C GLU A 225 -30.30 30.39 -1.55
N GLY A 226 -30.41 31.73 -1.71
CA GLY A 226 -29.70 32.77 -0.97
C GLY A 226 -28.87 33.70 -1.85
N HIS A 227 -28.60 34.94 -1.33
CA HIS A 227 -27.78 35.90 -2.03
C HIS A 227 -26.31 35.47 -2.08
N ALA A 228 -25.78 35.29 -3.29
CA ALA A 228 -24.38 34.90 -3.60
C ALA A 228 -23.98 33.46 -3.30
N ASN A 229 -24.92 32.53 -3.30
CA ASN A 229 -24.60 31.10 -3.17
C ASN A 229 -24.75 30.43 -4.56
N PHE A 230 -23.61 30.16 -5.19
CA PHE A 230 -23.54 29.57 -6.52
C PHE A 230 -22.93 28.20 -6.47
N VAL A 231 -23.37 27.32 -7.38
CA VAL A 231 -22.73 26.06 -7.68
C VAL A 231 -22.50 25.94 -9.16
N THR A 232 -21.42 25.39 -9.58
CA THR A 232 -21.14 25.16 -10.98
C THR A 232 -21.15 23.68 -11.33
N ILE A 233 -21.24 23.36 -12.61
CA ILE A 233 -21.06 21.98 -13.08
C ILE A 233 -19.68 21.42 -12.70
N TYR A 234 -18.71 22.30 -12.43
CA TYR A 234 -17.36 21.93 -12.03
C TYR A 234 -17.27 21.54 -10.55
N ASP A 235 -18.04 22.18 -9.65
CA ASP A 235 -18.16 21.77 -8.24
C ASP A 235 -18.62 20.30 -8.16
N LYS A 236 -19.69 19.98 -8.88
CA LYS A 236 -20.21 18.61 -8.96
C LYS A 236 -19.17 17.63 -9.54
N LYS A 237 -18.52 18.00 -10.64
CA LYS A 237 -17.51 17.16 -11.29
C LYS A 237 -16.28 16.92 -10.41
N VAL A 238 -15.80 17.94 -9.71
CA VAL A 238 -14.68 17.83 -8.76
C VAL A 238 -15.09 16.95 -7.59
N GLN A 239 -16.29 17.16 -7.02
CA GLN A 239 -16.80 16.35 -5.92
C GLN A 239 -16.93 14.87 -6.29
N GLU A 240 -17.55 14.54 -7.43
CA GLU A 240 -17.69 13.18 -7.93
C GLU A 240 -16.32 12.51 -8.12
N THR A 241 -15.37 13.23 -8.73
CA THR A 241 -14.01 12.72 -8.94
C THR A 241 -13.27 12.49 -7.63
N LEU A 242 -13.42 13.41 -6.65
CA LEU A 242 -12.85 13.25 -5.31
C LEU A 242 -13.45 12.05 -4.60
N GLN A 243 -14.78 11.89 -4.64
CA GLN A 243 -15.47 10.77 -4.01
C GLN A 243 -14.97 9.42 -4.55
N GLU A 244 -14.88 9.28 -5.88
CA GLU A 244 -14.40 8.06 -6.53
C GLU A 244 -12.96 7.75 -6.12
N LYS A 245 -12.04 8.71 -6.28
CA LYS A 245 -10.61 8.50 -6.02
C LYS A 245 -10.28 8.36 -4.53
N LEU A 246 -10.97 9.07 -3.64
CA LEU A 246 -10.77 8.95 -2.20
C LEU A 246 -11.33 7.63 -1.66
N ALA A 247 -12.41 7.11 -2.26
CA ALA A 247 -12.92 5.77 -1.94
C ALA A 247 -11.93 4.65 -2.32
N GLU A 248 -11.13 4.84 -3.38
CA GLU A 248 -10.04 3.91 -3.72
C GLU A 248 -8.93 3.90 -2.65
N ILE A 249 -8.64 5.07 -2.04
CA ILE A 249 -7.61 5.20 -1.00
C ILE A 249 -8.09 4.65 0.34
N LEU A 250 -9.36 4.92 0.70
CA LEU A 250 -9.92 4.58 2.00
C LEU A 250 -11.40 4.19 1.89
N PRO A 251 -11.72 2.98 1.37
CA PRO A 251 -13.08 2.53 1.09
C PRO A 251 -14.00 2.48 2.30
N THR A 252 -13.45 2.42 3.51
CA THR A 252 -14.21 2.37 4.77
C THR A 252 -14.59 3.75 5.28
N ALA A 253 -14.06 4.83 4.70
CA ALA A 253 -14.41 6.18 5.08
C ALA A 253 -15.73 6.59 4.43
N ALA A 254 -16.63 7.19 5.22
CA ALA A 254 -17.79 7.88 4.66
C ALA A 254 -17.32 9.10 3.86
N PHE A 255 -18.17 9.59 2.95
CA PHE A 255 -17.91 10.81 2.20
C PHE A 255 -19.04 11.80 2.44
N VAL A 256 -18.70 13.06 2.70
CA VAL A 256 -19.61 14.19 2.87
C VAL A 256 -19.08 15.34 2.03
N GLY A 257 -19.77 15.61 0.93
CA GLY A 257 -19.49 16.76 0.08
C GLY A 257 -20.37 17.96 0.43
N GLU A 258 -19.92 19.16 0.15
CA GLU A 258 -20.72 20.39 0.31
C GLU A 258 -21.96 20.38 -0.59
N GLU A 259 -21.85 19.72 -1.74
CA GLU A 259 -22.94 19.65 -2.73
C GLU A 259 -23.97 18.56 -2.43
N ASP A 260 -23.80 17.81 -1.33
CA ASP A 260 -24.75 16.78 -0.89
C ASP A 260 -25.85 17.39 -0.02
N ASP A 261 -27.11 17.02 -0.28
CA ASP A 261 -28.29 17.47 0.49
C ASP A 261 -28.34 16.94 1.93
N MET A 262 -27.38 16.14 2.35
CA MET A 262 -27.37 15.46 3.64
C MET A 262 -26.31 16.02 4.58
N HIS A 263 -26.72 16.80 5.56
CA HIS A 263 -25.93 17.05 6.77
C HIS A 263 -25.83 15.79 7.63
N ALA A 264 -25.10 14.78 7.15
CA ALA A 264 -24.83 13.58 7.93
C ALA A 264 -23.88 13.95 9.08
N SER A 265 -24.37 13.93 10.30
CA SER A 265 -23.50 14.07 11.47
C SER A 265 -22.74 12.75 11.64
N ILE A 266 -21.49 12.71 11.14
CA ILE A 266 -20.61 11.57 11.32
C ILE A 266 -19.96 11.67 12.68
N GLN A 267 -20.52 10.95 13.65
CA GLN A 267 -20.02 10.92 15.03
C GLN A 267 -19.01 9.78 15.27
N LYS A 268 -18.96 8.77 14.41
CA LYS A 268 -18.08 7.60 14.57
C LYS A 268 -17.50 7.16 13.24
N GLY A 269 -16.25 6.70 13.29
CA GLY A 269 -15.50 6.19 12.16
C GLY A 269 -14.79 7.28 11.36
N LEU A 270 -14.25 6.85 10.24
CA LEU A 270 -13.53 7.72 9.30
C LEU A 270 -14.52 8.35 8.31
N ALA A 271 -14.34 9.64 8.05
CA ALA A 271 -15.11 10.33 7.01
C ALA A 271 -14.28 11.42 6.33
N PHE A 272 -14.41 11.51 5.01
CA PHE A 272 -13.97 12.66 4.25
C PHE A 272 -15.03 13.75 4.30
N ILE A 273 -14.61 15.00 4.55
CA ILE A 273 -15.42 16.20 4.45
C ILE A 273 -14.77 17.03 3.36
N VAL A 274 -15.55 17.37 2.33
CA VAL A 274 -15.02 17.93 1.09
C VAL A 274 -15.78 19.19 0.70
N ASP A 275 -15.02 20.25 0.45
CA ASP A 275 -15.47 21.40 -0.31
C ASP A 275 -14.75 21.34 -1.66
N PRO A 276 -15.50 21.07 -2.76
CA PRO A 276 -14.90 20.84 -4.07
C PRO A 276 -14.29 22.09 -4.70
N ILE A 277 -14.91 23.25 -4.48
CA ILE A 277 -14.39 24.56 -4.94
C ILE A 277 -14.70 25.63 -3.89
N ASP A 278 -13.89 25.68 -2.83
CA ASP A 278 -13.94 26.79 -1.88
C ASP A 278 -13.66 28.11 -2.61
N GLY A 279 -14.60 29.04 -2.49
CA GLY A 279 -14.57 30.29 -3.23
C GLY A 279 -15.16 30.17 -4.64
N THR A 280 -16.31 29.51 -4.82
CA THR A 280 -17.00 29.32 -6.10
C THR A 280 -17.24 30.66 -6.83
N THR A 281 -17.55 31.74 -6.11
CA THR A 281 -17.67 33.10 -6.71
C THR A 281 -16.36 33.55 -7.34
N ASN A 282 -15.22 33.30 -6.69
CA ASN A 282 -13.90 33.65 -7.23
C ASN A 282 -13.57 32.80 -8.46
N PHE A 283 -13.96 31.51 -8.41
CA PHE A 283 -13.83 30.61 -9.54
C PHE A 283 -14.61 31.08 -10.76
N ILE A 284 -15.89 31.46 -10.59
CA ILE A 284 -16.75 31.97 -11.65
C ILE A 284 -16.15 33.26 -12.25
N LYS A 285 -15.60 34.16 -11.40
CA LYS A 285 -14.99 35.43 -11.80
C LYS A 285 -13.56 35.33 -12.30
N ASP A 286 -12.99 34.13 -12.30
CA ASP A 286 -11.60 33.85 -12.72
C ASP A 286 -10.55 34.65 -11.95
N TYR A 287 -10.75 34.81 -10.64
CA TYR A 287 -9.84 35.59 -9.80
C TYR A 287 -8.60 34.77 -9.36
N HIS A 288 -8.53 33.47 -9.68
CA HIS A 288 -7.44 32.54 -9.30
C HIS A 288 -7.23 32.42 -7.77
N VAL A 289 -8.29 32.66 -7.02
CA VAL A 289 -8.30 32.59 -5.55
C VAL A 289 -9.39 31.61 -5.10
N SER A 290 -9.31 30.38 -5.59
CA SER A 290 -10.20 29.28 -5.21
C SER A 290 -9.37 28.07 -4.90
N ALA A 291 -9.86 27.20 -4.01
CA ALA A 291 -9.15 26.04 -3.54
C ALA A 291 -10.05 24.79 -3.51
N ILE A 292 -9.44 23.61 -3.50
CA ILE A 292 -10.10 22.37 -3.11
C ILE A 292 -9.74 22.12 -1.66
N SER A 293 -10.73 21.84 -0.82
CA SER A 293 -10.53 21.52 0.59
C SER A 293 -11.01 20.10 0.91
N VAL A 294 -10.13 19.27 1.46
CA VAL A 294 -10.42 17.90 1.87
C VAL A 294 -9.96 17.69 3.30
N GLY A 295 -10.90 17.42 4.20
CA GLY A 295 -10.66 17.01 5.56
C GLY A 295 -10.93 15.51 5.72
N LEU A 296 -10.06 14.77 6.39
CA LEU A 296 -10.36 13.45 6.93
C LEU A 296 -10.56 13.57 8.44
N ILE A 297 -11.70 13.14 8.92
CA ILE A 297 -11.99 13.06 10.36
C ILE A 297 -12.01 11.61 10.82
N ASN A 298 -11.66 11.40 12.09
CA ASN A 298 -11.78 10.11 12.76
C ASN A 298 -12.53 10.33 14.10
N ASP A 299 -13.67 9.66 14.27
CA ASP A 299 -14.54 9.80 15.44
C ASP A 299 -14.86 11.28 15.77
N GLY A 300 -15.19 12.06 14.76
CA GLY A 300 -15.55 13.47 14.89
C GLY A 300 -14.37 14.42 15.15
N LYS A 301 -13.13 13.95 15.12
CA LYS A 301 -11.93 14.77 15.30
C LYS A 301 -11.17 14.91 14.00
N SER A 302 -10.67 16.11 13.72
CA SER A 302 -9.79 16.36 12.57
C SER A 302 -8.53 15.48 12.65
N TYR A 303 -8.25 14.76 11.57
CA TYR A 303 -7.14 13.84 11.46
C TYR A 303 -6.14 14.28 10.38
N ILE A 304 -6.62 14.58 9.17
CA ILE A 304 -5.84 15.13 8.06
C ILE A 304 -6.63 16.31 7.47
N GLY A 305 -5.92 17.35 7.05
CA GLY A 305 -6.45 18.44 6.26
C GLY A 305 -5.55 18.72 5.07
N VAL A 306 -6.15 18.84 3.89
CA VAL A 306 -5.47 19.19 2.64
C VAL A 306 -6.27 20.30 1.99
N VAL A 307 -5.62 21.44 1.73
CA VAL A 307 -6.18 22.56 0.98
C VAL A 307 -5.23 22.88 -0.15
N TYR A 308 -5.74 22.96 -1.37
CA TYR A 308 -4.92 23.15 -2.57
C TYR A 308 -5.48 24.25 -3.47
N ASN A 309 -4.67 25.26 -3.71
CA ASN A 309 -4.92 26.27 -4.75
C ASN A 309 -4.25 25.84 -6.06
N PRO A 310 -5.01 25.37 -7.07
CA PRO A 310 -4.44 24.85 -8.30
C PRO A 310 -3.81 25.93 -9.21
N TYR A 311 -4.19 27.20 -9.04
CA TYR A 311 -3.66 28.30 -9.84
C TYR A 311 -2.25 28.70 -9.43
N LEU A 312 -1.91 28.50 -8.16
CA LEU A 312 -0.59 28.80 -7.60
C LEU A 312 0.26 27.56 -7.38
N ASP A 313 -0.32 26.35 -7.58
CA ASP A 313 0.27 25.06 -7.19
C ASP A 313 0.70 25.04 -5.71
N GLU A 314 -0.09 25.68 -4.84
CA GLU A 314 0.15 25.76 -3.40
C GLU A 314 -0.79 24.82 -2.64
N MET A 315 -0.17 24.00 -1.75
CA MET A 315 -0.89 23.05 -0.90
C MET A 315 -0.57 23.29 0.56
#